data_ecc308b0eab717622b22646b7fd240c3
#
_entry.id   ecc308b0eab717622b22646b7fd240c3
#
_cell.length_a   1.000
_cell.length_b   1.000
_cell.length_c   1.000
_cell.angle_alpha   90.00
_cell.angle_beta   90.00
_cell.angle_gamma   90.00
#
_symmetry.space_group_name_H-M   'P 1'
#
loop_
_entity.id
_entity.type
_entity.pdbx_description
1 polymer ?
#
loop_
_entity_poly.entity_id
_entity_poly.type
_entity_poly.pdbx_seq_one_letter_code
_entity_poly.pdbx_strand_id
1 'polypeptide(L)'
;MLQDRIAEGVDQRGTERPFLTVVMPLHEGSDWIAATLETLAREPAKGFEVIAIDSSPTTGTSGIAERFADRLPLHLLRRPDLGPWPTKTNLAVELARTDYVCMLHQDDLWMRGRMDSVRRWVERAPDAVLHLAPSIFVDRNGKQLGPWHCPLPAEEELDRDLLLERLLVQNFVSVPAPVIKRSAWLACGGMDDALWYTADWDIWLKLGRAGPVIYHDEFTTGFRLHGSSLTVTGSRTADDFRSQMEIVIDRHLGGISGTRTTSIGQAARASIAINVAIAAASVGSRAALLHALRTMISLGPAGMVRYLRDSRLLERVFSRLRAKFAGTF
;
A
#
# COMPACT_ATOMS: atom_id res chain seq x y z
N MET A 1 19.73 -13.89 33.90
CA MET A 1 19.16 -12.52 34.16
C MET A 1 19.28 -11.60 32.94
N LEU A 2 20.46 -11.35 32.31
CA LEU A 2 20.53 -10.49 31.11
C LEU A 2 20.04 -11.23 29.85
N GLN A 3 20.35 -12.51 29.71
CA GLN A 3 19.89 -13.37 28.62
C GLN A 3 18.37 -13.67 28.71
N ASP A 4 17.84 -13.79 29.92
CA ASP A 4 16.40 -14.04 30.14
C ASP A 4 15.56 -12.81 29.78
N ARG A 5 16.05 -11.59 29.99
CA ARG A 5 15.38 -10.34 29.59
C ARG A 5 15.36 -10.10 28.07
N ILE A 6 16.34 -10.63 27.34
CA ILE A 6 16.36 -10.60 25.87
C ILE A 6 15.30 -11.56 25.30
N ALA A 7 15.06 -12.69 25.98
CA ALA A 7 13.98 -13.63 25.65
C ALA A 7 12.58 -13.10 25.95
N GLU A 8 12.46 -12.13 26.88
CA GLU A 8 11.17 -11.50 27.25
C GLU A 8 10.80 -10.28 26.41
N GLY A 9 11.58 -9.95 25.36
CA GLY A 9 11.28 -8.82 24.46
C GLY A 9 11.46 -7.43 25.08
N VAL A 10 12.25 -7.31 26.17
CA VAL A 10 12.50 -6.05 26.88
C VAL A 10 13.92 -5.57 26.61
N ASP A 11 14.12 -4.28 26.32
CA ASP A 11 15.45 -3.71 26.14
C ASP A 11 16.24 -3.58 27.45
N GLN A 12 17.52 -3.18 27.37
CA GLN A 12 18.39 -3.01 28.54
C GLN A 12 17.87 -1.97 29.55
N ARG A 13 16.90 -1.14 29.18
CA ARG A 13 16.26 -0.12 30.03
C ARG A 13 14.92 -0.59 30.59
N GLY A 14 14.49 -1.82 30.31
CA GLY A 14 13.20 -2.36 30.77
C GLY A 14 12.02 -1.89 29.90
N THR A 15 12.27 -1.32 28.71
CA THR A 15 11.23 -0.93 27.77
C THR A 15 10.90 -2.09 26.82
N GLU A 16 9.64 -2.26 26.47
CA GLU A 16 9.21 -3.25 25.47
C GLU A 16 9.93 -2.97 24.14
N ARG A 17 10.64 -3.97 23.60
CA ARG A 17 11.34 -3.83 22.32
C ARG A 17 10.31 -3.67 21.21
N PRO A 18 10.46 -2.68 20.30
CA PRO A 18 9.54 -2.54 19.18
C PRO A 18 9.60 -3.79 18.29
N PHE A 19 8.44 -4.28 17.85
CA PHE A 19 8.32 -5.40 16.90
C PHE A 19 7.99 -4.94 15.49
N LEU A 20 7.52 -3.68 15.33
CA LEU A 20 7.09 -3.10 14.07
C LEU A 20 7.85 -1.80 13.78
N THR A 21 8.35 -1.65 12.54
CA THR A 21 8.82 -0.36 12.01
C THR A 21 7.82 0.21 11.03
N VAL A 22 7.40 1.45 11.27
CA VAL A 22 6.61 2.24 10.33
C VAL A 22 7.56 2.99 9.40
N VAL A 23 7.53 2.65 8.12
CA VAL A 23 8.38 3.24 7.10
C VAL A 23 7.65 4.38 6.41
N MET A 24 8.23 5.59 6.41
CA MET A 24 7.62 6.80 5.85
C MET A 24 8.53 7.46 4.81
N PRO A 25 8.33 7.23 3.51
CA PRO A 25 8.97 8.02 2.47
C PRO A 25 8.32 9.40 2.38
N LEU A 26 9.10 10.47 2.57
CA LEU A 26 8.63 11.85 2.57
C LEU A 26 9.18 12.62 1.37
N HIS A 27 8.37 13.52 0.80
CA HIS A 27 8.76 14.47 -0.23
C HIS A 27 7.71 15.57 -0.37
N GLU A 28 8.07 16.82 -0.05
CA GLU A 28 7.18 17.99 -0.14
C GLU A 28 5.78 17.78 0.48
N GLY A 29 5.74 17.08 1.63
CA GLY A 29 4.50 16.63 2.30
C GLY A 29 4.00 17.58 3.39
N SER A 30 4.38 18.85 3.40
CA SER A 30 4.07 19.80 4.47
C SER A 30 2.57 19.95 4.75
N ASP A 31 1.72 19.76 3.73
CA ASP A 31 0.27 19.90 3.86
C ASP A 31 -0.38 18.73 4.61
N TRP A 32 0.28 17.55 4.65
CA TRP A 32 -0.31 16.30 5.10
C TRP A 32 0.34 15.68 6.32
N ILE A 33 1.68 15.78 6.42
CA ILE A 33 2.50 15.02 7.36
C ILE A 33 2.06 15.22 8.82
N ALA A 34 1.64 16.42 9.22
CA ALA A 34 1.17 16.67 10.57
C ALA A 34 -0.07 15.82 10.93
N ALA A 35 -1.05 15.75 10.02
CA ALA A 35 -2.26 14.95 10.22
C ALA A 35 -1.95 13.45 10.27
N THR A 36 -1.01 12.99 9.44
CA THR A 36 -0.55 11.59 9.41
C THR A 36 0.15 11.23 10.73
N LEU A 37 1.14 12.02 11.17
CA LEU A 37 1.86 11.78 12.43
C LEU A 37 0.96 11.89 13.66
N GLU A 38 -0.05 12.74 13.63
CA GLU A 38 -1.04 12.83 14.70
C GLU A 38 -1.81 11.51 14.87
N THR A 39 -2.07 10.76 13.78
CA THR A 39 -2.72 9.45 13.89
C THR A 39 -1.84 8.40 14.55
N LEU A 40 -0.53 8.42 14.28
CA LEU A 40 0.45 7.57 14.97
C LEU A 40 0.57 7.93 16.47
N ALA A 41 0.61 9.24 16.77
CA ALA A 41 0.77 9.73 18.14
C ALA A 41 -0.45 9.45 19.05
N ARG A 42 -1.57 8.97 18.49
CA ARG A 42 -2.76 8.49 19.25
C ARG A 42 -2.65 7.03 19.66
N GLU A 43 -1.78 6.27 19.02
CA GLU A 43 -1.49 4.89 19.40
C GLU A 43 -0.55 4.87 20.62
N PRO A 44 -0.60 3.82 21.45
CA PRO A 44 0.39 3.64 22.51
C PRO A 44 1.80 3.66 21.91
N ALA A 45 2.70 4.49 22.43
CA ALA A 45 4.08 4.63 21.94
C ALA A 45 4.97 3.40 22.19
N LYS A 46 4.35 2.23 22.42
CA LYS A 46 5.01 0.97 22.69
C LYS A 46 4.83 -0.01 21.55
N GLY A 47 5.89 -0.73 21.24
CA GLY A 47 5.86 -1.81 20.26
C GLY A 47 6.12 -1.39 18.81
N PHE A 48 6.23 -0.10 18.49
CA PHE A 48 6.65 0.36 17.16
C PHE A 48 7.71 1.46 17.22
N GLU A 49 8.40 1.65 16.11
CA GLU A 49 9.27 2.79 15.81
C GLU A 49 8.90 3.35 14.44
N VAL A 50 9.29 4.58 14.17
CA VAL A 50 9.06 5.25 12.88
C VAL A 50 10.40 5.59 12.24
N ILE A 51 10.63 5.16 11.00
CA ILE A 51 11.77 5.60 10.18
C ILE A 51 11.24 6.42 9.02
N ALA A 52 11.47 7.72 9.06
CA ALA A 52 11.06 8.66 8.03
C ALA A 52 12.27 9.13 7.22
N ILE A 53 12.18 9.04 5.88
CA ILE A 53 13.24 9.49 4.97
C ILE A 53 12.69 10.62 4.11
N ASP A 54 13.19 11.83 4.37
CA ASP A 54 12.76 13.05 3.68
C ASP A 54 13.74 13.45 2.57
N SER A 55 13.25 13.41 1.34
CA SER A 55 13.97 13.86 0.16
C SER A 55 13.53 15.25 -0.33
N SER A 56 12.78 15.99 0.48
CA SER A 56 12.37 17.35 0.13
C SER A 56 13.59 18.28 -0.03
N PRO A 57 13.58 19.18 -1.02
CA PRO A 57 14.66 20.17 -1.19
C PRO A 57 14.72 21.15 -0.03
N THR A 58 13.59 21.42 0.63
CA THR A 58 13.47 22.31 1.79
C THR A 58 13.24 21.55 3.09
N THR A 59 13.30 22.23 4.23
CA THR A 59 13.05 21.66 5.56
C THR A 59 11.58 21.71 5.99
N GLY A 60 10.66 22.13 5.13
CA GLY A 60 9.26 22.29 5.50
C GLY A 60 8.63 21.00 6.05
N THR A 61 8.78 19.88 5.34
CA THR A 61 8.25 18.57 5.74
C THR A 61 8.96 18.03 6.97
N SER A 62 10.31 18.00 6.95
CA SER A 62 11.12 17.51 8.08
C SER A 62 10.92 18.34 9.34
N GLY A 63 10.86 19.67 9.24
CA GLY A 63 10.64 20.53 10.39
C GLY A 63 9.26 20.37 11.05
N ILE A 64 8.23 19.94 10.28
CA ILE A 64 6.95 19.55 10.88
C ILE A 64 7.10 18.20 11.58
N ALA A 65 7.78 17.22 10.95
CA ALA A 65 7.97 15.90 11.53
C ALA A 65 8.77 15.96 12.83
N GLU A 66 9.81 16.77 12.92
CA GLU A 66 10.64 16.96 14.12
C GLU A 66 9.83 17.38 15.36
N ARG A 67 8.73 18.11 15.18
CA ARG A 67 7.85 18.50 16.31
C ARG A 67 7.15 17.31 16.98
N PHE A 68 7.18 16.14 16.35
CA PHE A 68 6.61 14.91 16.90
C PHE A 68 7.64 14.02 17.62
N ALA A 69 8.92 14.40 17.64
CA ALA A 69 9.99 13.58 18.21
C ALA A 69 9.80 13.27 19.71
N ASP A 70 9.17 14.18 20.48
CA ASP A 70 8.86 13.94 21.89
C ASP A 70 7.62 13.03 22.10
N ARG A 71 6.82 12.81 21.04
CA ARG A 71 5.55 12.07 21.08
C ARG A 71 5.64 10.72 20.38
N LEU A 72 6.60 10.56 19.50
CA LEU A 72 6.78 9.36 18.66
C LEU A 72 8.24 8.89 18.73
N PRO A 73 8.48 7.57 18.72
CA PRO A 73 9.82 7.02 18.53
C PRO A 73 10.26 7.21 17.07
N LEU A 74 10.50 8.45 16.67
CA LEU A 74 10.75 8.90 15.31
C LEU A 74 12.24 9.03 15.00
N HIS A 75 12.70 8.32 14.00
CA HIS A 75 14.02 8.45 13.39
C HIS A 75 13.86 9.14 12.03
N LEU A 76 14.19 10.42 11.97
CA LEU A 76 14.08 11.22 10.76
C LEU A 76 15.45 11.38 10.07
N LEU A 77 15.54 10.97 8.82
CA LEU A 77 16.72 11.11 7.97
C LEU A 77 16.42 12.04 6.80
N ARG A 78 17.17 13.12 6.68
CA ARG A 78 17.14 13.97 5.48
C ARG A 78 18.09 13.44 4.42
N ARG A 79 17.54 13.08 3.25
CA ARG A 79 18.26 12.53 2.10
C ARG A 79 17.75 13.16 0.79
N PRO A 80 18.06 14.46 0.57
CA PRO A 80 17.63 15.17 -0.65
C PRO A 80 18.24 14.61 -1.94
N ASP A 81 19.26 13.76 -1.82
CA ASP A 81 19.90 13.01 -2.89
C ASP A 81 19.07 11.79 -3.37
N LEU A 82 18.11 11.31 -2.56
CA LEU A 82 17.26 10.17 -2.94
C LEU A 82 16.04 10.65 -3.72
N GLY A 83 15.81 10.03 -4.89
CA GLY A 83 14.70 10.38 -5.77
C GLY A 83 13.40 9.62 -5.44
N PRO A 84 13.19 8.42 -6.01
CA PRO A 84 11.92 7.72 -5.96
C PRO A 84 11.52 7.28 -4.55
N TRP A 85 10.20 7.18 -4.30
CA TRP A 85 9.69 6.70 -3.02
C TRP A 85 10.05 5.22 -2.72
N PRO A 86 10.16 4.30 -3.72
CA PRO A 86 10.62 2.93 -3.46
C PRO A 86 12.04 2.86 -2.90
N THR A 87 12.97 3.67 -3.40
CA THR A 87 14.35 3.75 -2.90
C THR A 87 14.38 4.15 -1.42
N LYS A 88 13.59 5.16 -1.04
CA LYS A 88 13.47 5.60 0.36
C LYS A 88 12.85 4.51 1.23
N THR A 89 11.84 3.82 0.71
CA THR A 89 11.20 2.71 1.41
C THR A 89 12.16 1.56 1.64
N ASN A 90 12.91 1.14 0.62
CA ASN A 90 13.93 0.08 0.74
C ASN A 90 14.99 0.44 1.78
N LEU A 91 15.53 1.66 1.71
CA LEU A 91 16.52 2.13 2.69
C LEU A 91 15.97 2.11 4.13
N ALA A 92 14.72 2.53 4.34
CA ALA A 92 14.12 2.52 5.67
C ALA A 92 13.90 1.08 6.17
N VAL A 93 13.52 0.14 5.30
CA VAL A 93 13.42 -1.29 5.66
C VAL A 93 14.79 -1.90 5.98
N GLU A 94 15.83 -1.51 5.28
CA GLU A 94 17.20 -1.93 5.58
C GLU A 94 17.67 -1.45 6.97
N LEU A 95 17.35 -0.19 7.30
CA LEU A 95 17.68 0.42 8.59
C LEU A 95 16.84 -0.11 9.76
N ALA A 96 15.65 -0.61 9.50
CA ALA A 96 14.75 -1.18 10.50
C ALA A 96 15.42 -2.36 11.23
N ARG A 97 15.16 -2.48 12.55
CA ARG A 97 15.69 -3.56 13.40
C ARG A 97 14.58 -4.46 13.96
N THR A 98 13.36 -4.23 13.56
CA THR A 98 12.18 -4.98 13.98
C THR A 98 11.92 -6.16 13.05
N ASP A 99 11.11 -7.11 13.52
CA ASP A 99 10.76 -8.31 12.74
C ASP A 99 9.74 -7.99 11.64
N TYR A 100 8.93 -6.95 11.86
CA TYR A 100 7.89 -6.53 10.91
C TYR A 100 8.06 -5.09 10.50
N VAL A 101 7.64 -4.79 9.29
CA VAL A 101 7.59 -3.43 8.73
C VAL A 101 6.21 -3.17 8.12
N CYS A 102 5.77 -1.93 8.13
CA CYS A 102 4.63 -1.47 7.35
C CYS A 102 4.93 -0.09 6.77
N MET A 103 4.29 0.25 5.66
CA MET A 103 4.43 1.56 5.07
C MET A 103 3.31 2.49 5.55
N LEU A 104 3.64 3.76 5.73
CA LEU A 104 2.66 4.82 5.89
C LEU A 104 3.16 6.05 5.12
N HIS A 105 2.51 6.37 4.02
CA HIS A 105 2.85 7.56 3.26
C HIS A 105 2.43 8.82 4.02
N GLN A 106 3.07 9.94 3.69
CA GLN A 106 2.91 11.24 4.38
C GLN A 106 1.48 11.79 4.37
N ASP A 107 0.60 11.24 3.55
CA ASP A 107 -0.77 11.67 3.30
C ASP A 107 -1.84 10.66 3.77
N ASP A 108 -1.44 9.44 4.18
CA ASP A 108 -2.34 8.40 4.66
C ASP A 108 -2.54 8.45 6.18
N LEU A 109 -3.47 7.67 6.69
CA LEU A 109 -3.86 7.68 8.10
C LEU A 109 -3.84 6.28 8.72
N TRP A 110 -3.46 6.20 10.00
CA TRP A 110 -3.78 5.06 10.84
C TRP A 110 -5.13 5.27 11.53
N MET A 111 -5.92 4.22 11.60
CA MET A 111 -7.12 4.19 12.42
C MET A 111 -6.75 3.81 13.85
N ARG A 112 -7.53 4.30 14.82
CA ARG A 112 -7.31 3.99 16.25
C ARG A 112 -7.35 2.48 16.50
N GLY A 113 -6.40 1.99 17.29
CA GLY A 113 -6.29 0.58 17.66
C GLY A 113 -5.58 -0.29 16.63
N ARG A 114 -4.95 0.32 15.61
CA ARG A 114 -4.19 -0.44 14.62
C ARG A 114 -3.06 -1.26 15.26
N MET A 115 -2.35 -0.72 16.25
CA MET A 115 -1.27 -1.44 16.90
C MET A 115 -1.76 -2.73 17.58
N ASP A 116 -2.91 -2.70 18.21
CA ASP A 116 -3.51 -3.90 18.84
C ASP A 116 -3.91 -4.94 17.79
N SER A 117 -4.47 -4.49 16.64
CA SER A 117 -4.80 -5.38 15.54
C SER A 117 -3.55 -6.02 14.95
N VAL A 118 -2.52 -5.24 14.64
CA VAL A 118 -1.26 -5.75 14.09
C VAL A 118 -0.59 -6.75 15.04
N ARG A 119 -0.58 -6.46 16.34
CA ARG A 119 -0.03 -7.39 17.35
C ARG A 119 -0.77 -8.73 17.30
N ARG A 120 -2.10 -8.71 17.34
CA ARG A 120 -2.91 -9.95 17.22
C ARG A 120 -2.64 -10.72 15.94
N TRP A 121 -2.47 -10.03 14.82
CA TRP A 121 -2.21 -10.67 13.52
C TRP A 121 -0.88 -11.43 13.52
N VAL A 122 0.20 -10.76 13.94
CA VAL A 122 1.55 -11.36 13.94
C VAL A 122 1.69 -12.46 15.00
N GLU A 123 0.98 -12.36 16.14
CA GLU A 123 0.95 -13.39 17.15
C GLU A 123 0.20 -14.65 16.70
N ARG A 124 -0.92 -14.48 15.95
CA ARG A 124 -1.71 -15.60 15.42
C ARG A 124 -1.03 -16.34 14.26
N ALA A 125 -0.30 -15.62 13.44
CA ALA A 125 0.35 -16.18 12.26
C ALA A 125 1.79 -15.67 12.11
N PRO A 126 2.71 -16.06 13.02
CA PRO A 126 4.10 -15.56 13.04
C PRO A 126 4.92 -15.99 11.82
N ASP A 127 4.49 -17.02 11.12
CA ASP A 127 5.14 -17.51 9.91
C ASP A 127 4.67 -16.80 8.64
N ALA A 128 3.57 -16.04 8.70
CA ALA A 128 3.09 -15.27 7.56
C ALA A 128 4.12 -14.21 7.15
N VAL A 129 4.43 -14.17 5.87
CA VAL A 129 5.35 -13.19 5.30
C VAL A 129 4.65 -11.86 5.01
N LEU A 130 3.31 -11.90 4.88
CA LEU A 130 2.50 -10.75 4.52
C LEU A 130 1.11 -10.87 5.18
N HIS A 131 0.74 -9.85 5.94
CA HIS A 131 -0.60 -9.64 6.45
C HIS A 131 -1.25 -8.53 5.63
N LEU A 132 -2.35 -8.83 4.96
CA LEU A 132 -3.16 -7.91 4.19
C LEU A 132 -4.39 -7.45 4.97
N ALA A 133 -4.84 -6.23 4.73
CA ALA A 133 -6.07 -5.70 5.31
C ALA A 133 -6.73 -4.70 4.34
N PRO A 134 -8.03 -4.43 4.48
CA PRO A 134 -8.72 -3.40 3.73
C PRO A 134 -8.37 -2.01 4.28
N SER A 135 -8.67 -0.97 3.49
CA SER A 135 -8.56 0.42 3.90
C SER A 135 -9.88 1.17 3.72
N ILE A 136 -9.99 2.33 4.36
CA ILE A 136 -11.07 3.27 4.12
C ILE A 136 -10.54 4.39 3.23
N PHE A 137 -11.22 4.72 2.14
CA PHE A 137 -10.95 5.96 1.42
C PHE A 137 -11.35 7.14 2.30
N VAL A 138 -10.45 8.11 2.43
CA VAL A 138 -10.72 9.37 3.15
C VAL A 138 -10.47 10.56 2.23
N ASP A 139 -11.18 11.66 2.47
CA ASP A 139 -10.96 12.91 1.75
C ASP A 139 -9.75 13.68 2.30
N ARG A 140 -9.47 14.85 1.70
CA ARG A 140 -8.37 15.72 2.15
C ARG A 140 -8.43 16.09 3.64
N ASN A 141 -9.62 16.11 4.23
CA ASN A 141 -9.85 16.46 5.64
C ASN A 141 -9.88 15.23 6.57
N GLY A 142 -9.69 14.02 6.04
CA GLY A 142 -9.75 12.77 6.80
C GLY A 142 -11.18 12.22 6.98
N LYS A 143 -12.21 12.80 6.33
CA LYS A 143 -13.57 12.28 6.37
C LYS A 143 -13.67 11.03 5.51
N GLN A 144 -14.33 9.99 6.03
CA GLN A 144 -14.54 8.73 5.33
C GLN A 144 -15.44 8.89 4.10
N LEU A 145 -15.00 8.32 2.98
CA LEU A 145 -15.69 8.33 1.69
C LEU A 145 -16.31 6.96 1.35
N GLY A 146 -15.69 5.88 1.80
CA GLY A 146 -16.14 4.52 1.56
C GLY A 146 -15.03 3.48 1.78
N PRO A 147 -15.39 2.19 1.79
CA PRO A 147 -14.41 1.12 1.98
C PRO A 147 -13.58 0.89 0.72
N TRP A 148 -12.39 0.30 0.92
CA TRP A 148 -11.56 -0.30 -0.11
C TRP A 148 -11.19 -1.72 0.34
N HIS A 149 -12.06 -2.68 0.01
CA HIS A 149 -11.87 -4.07 0.37
C HIS A 149 -10.85 -4.78 -0.54
N CYS A 150 -10.18 -5.79 0.03
CA CYS A 150 -9.50 -6.80 -0.76
C CYS A 150 -10.51 -7.91 -1.12
N PRO A 151 -10.58 -8.38 -2.37
CA PRO A 151 -11.48 -9.46 -2.77
C PRO A 151 -10.90 -10.85 -2.40
N LEU A 152 -10.57 -11.04 -1.13
CA LEU A 152 -9.89 -12.23 -0.59
C LEU A 152 -10.72 -12.85 0.53
N PRO A 153 -10.66 -14.18 0.75
CA PRO A 153 -11.19 -14.79 1.95
C PRO A 153 -10.39 -14.35 3.18
N ALA A 154 -11.09 -14.07 4.28
CA ALA A 154 -10.48 -13.54 5.49
C ALA A 154 -10.10 -14.64 6.48
N GLU A 155 -9.11 -14.34 7.34
CA GLU A 155 -8.70 -15.08 8.54
C GLU A 155 -8.11 -16.48 8.29
N GLU A 156 -7.85 -16.86 7.05
CA GLU A 156 -7.18 -18.09 6.67
C GLU A 156 -5.91 -17.80 5.86
N GLU A 157 -5.00 -18.77 5.82
CA GLU A 157 -3.89 -18.71 4.88
C GLU A 157 -4.43 -18.74 3.46
N LEU A 158 -4.07 -17.73 2.68
CA LEU A 158 -4.55 -17.59 1.32
C LEU A 158 -3.92 -18.65 0.41
N ASP A 159 -4.76 -19.28 -0.41
CA ASP A 159 -4.27 -20.03 -1.55
C ASP A 159 -3.42 -19.09 -2.43
N ARG A 160 -2.16 -19.48 -2.66
CA ARG A 160 -1.18 -18.67 -3.37
C ARG A 160 -1.62 -18.34 -4.79
N ASP A 161 -2.15 -19.32 -5.51
CA ASP A 161 -2.57 -19.12 -6.89
C ASP A 161 -3.77 -18.18 -6.97
N LEU A 162 -4.73 -18.32 -6.04
CA LEU A 162 -5.85 -17.39 -5.92
C LEU A 162 -5.40 -15.94 -5.68
N LEU A 163 -4.46 -15.74 -4.77
CA LEU A 163 -3.91 -14.41 -4.45
C LEU A 163 -3.24 -13.80 -5.69
N LEU A 164 -2.32 -14.55 -6.32
CA LEU A 164 -1.58 -14.08 -7.48
C LEU A 164 -2.50 -13.81 -8.69
N GLU A 165 -3.47 -14.68 -8.96
CA GLU A 165 -4.45 -14.47 -10.02
C GLU A 165 -5.24 -13.18 -9.85
N ARG A 166 -5.71 -12.91 -8.62
CA ARG A 166 -6.48 -11.70 -8.33
C ARG A 166 -5.63 -10.45 -8.36
N LEU A 167 -4.43 -10.50 -7.76
CA LEU A 167 -3.49 -9.38 -7.79
C LEU A 167 -3.04 -9.06 -9.22
N LEU A 168 -2.81 -10.05 -10.09
CA LEU A 168 -2.44 -9.80 -11.49
C LEU A 168 -3.52 -9.06 -12.27
N VAL A 169 -4.80 -9.32 -11.97
CA VAL A 169 -5.90 -8.58 -12.62
C VAL A 169 -5.95 -7.13 -12.15
N GLN A 170 -5.75 -6.89 -10.84
CA GLN A 170 -5.81 -5.54 -10.27
C GLN A 170 -5.06 -5.46 -8.95
N ASN A 171 -4.24 -4.42 -8.77
CA ASN A 171 -3.79 -4.05 -7.44
C ASN A 171 -4.97 -3.49 -6.63
N PHE A 172 -5.44 -4.25 -5.67
CA PHE A 172 -6.50 -3.87 -4.73
C PHE A 172 -5.98 -3.60 -3.33
N VAL A 173 -4.69 -3.68 -3.12
CA VAL A 173 -4.05 -3.47 -1.82
C VAL A 173 -3.60 -2.01 -1.71
N SER A 174 -4.08 -1.30 -0.71
CA SER A 174 -3.60 0.05 -0.42
C SER A 174 -2.24 0.00 0.28
N VAL A 175 -1.35 0.92 -0.03
CA VAL A 175 0.01 0.96 0.51
C VAL A 175 0.08 0.95 2.05
N PRO A 176 -0.77 1.69 2.81
CA PRO A 176 -0.65 1.75 4.27
C PRO A 176 -1.18 0.50 5.01
N ALA A 177 -1.92 -0.39 4.31
CA ALA A 177 -2.61 -1.50 5.00
C ALA A 177 -1.70 -2.68 5.36
N PRO A 178 -0.81 -3.17 4.48
CA PRO A 178 -0.03 -4.37 4.74
C PRO A 178 0.94 -4.26 5.91
N VAL A 179 1.14 -5.40 6.59
CA VAL A 179 2.24 -5.64 7.52
C VAL A 179 3.08 -6.78 6.98
N ILE A 180 4.38 -6.59 6.93
CA ILE A 180 5.30 -7.43 6.17
C ILE A 180 6.39 -7.95 7.09
N LYS A 181 6.69 -9.23 7.02
CA LYS A 181 7.88 -9.80 7.67
C LYS A 181 9.14 -9.22 7.00
N ARG A 182 9.94 -8.47 7.77
CA ARG A 182 11.10 -7.75 7.25
C ARG A 182 12.08 -8.67 6.51
N SER A 183 12.33 -9.88 7.04
CA SER A 183 13.20 -10.86 6.41
C SER A 183 12.71 -11.29 5.02
N ALA A 184 11.40 -11.40 4.81
CA ALA A 184 10.82 -11.72 3.51
C ALA A 184 10.98 -10.58 2.50
N TRP A 185 10.80 -9.31 2.95
CA TRP A 185 11.08 -8.13 2.13
C TRP A 185 12.52 -8.14 1.61
N LEU A 186 13.50 -8.34 2.51
CA LEU A 186 14.90 -8.36 2.14
C LEU A 186 15.24 -9.54 1.22
N ALA A 187 14.69 -10.72 1.49
CA ALA A 187 14.94 -11.93 0.70
C ALA A 187 14.40 -11.82 -0.74
N CYS A 188 13.28 -11.10 -0.97
CA CYS A 188 12.74 -10.90 -2.32
C CYS A 188 13.33 -9.67 -3.04
N GLY A 189 14.32 -9.01 -2.46
CA GLY A 189 15.05 -7.88 -3.05
C GLY A 189 14.32 -6.53 -2.97
N GLY A 190 13.27 -6.43 -2.16
CA GLY A 190 12.53 -5.18 -1.96
C GLY A 190 11.76 -4.69 -3.19
N MET A 191 11.44 -3.41 -3.17
CA MET A 191 10.78 -2.70 -4.28
C MET A 191 11.76 -2.42 -5.42
N ASP A 192 11.26 -2.44 -6.65
CA ASP A 192 12.00 -2.02 -7.83
C ASP A 192 11.93 -0.49 -7.98
N ASP A 193 13.07 0.17 -7.91
CA ASP A 193 13.19 1.63 -7.96
C ASP A 193 12.78 2.23 -9.33
N ALA A 194 12.77 1.41 -10.39
CA ALA A 194 12.29 1.83 -11.71
C ALA A 194 10.76 1.90 -11.79
N LEU A 195 10.05 1.30 -10.83
CA LEU A 195 8.59 1.28 -10.80
C LEU A 195 8.06 2.42 -9.91
N TRP A 196 7.98 3.62 -10.46
CA TRP A 196 7.53 4.78 -9.67
C TRP A 196 6.04 4.74 -9.26
N TYR A 197 5.20 4.00 -10.02
CA TYR A 197 3.75 3.91 -9.78
C TYR A 197 3.32 2.55 -9.25
N THR A 198 3.92 1.47 -9.71
CA THR A 198 3.49 0.08 -9.45
C THR A 198 4.45 -0.71 -8.57
N ALA A 199 5.39 -0.04 -7.89
CA ALA A 199 6.35 -0.70 -7.02
C ALA A 199 5.69 -1.48 -5.87
N ASP A 200 4.59 -0.95 -5.31
CA ASP A 200 3.77 -1.64 -4.32
C ASP A 200 3.13 -2.92 -4.91
N TRP A 201 2.60 -2.83 -6.13
CA TRP A 201 2.01 -3.99 -6.78
C TRP A 201 3.03 -5.10 -7.05
N ASP A 202 4.21 -4.75 -7.54
CA ASP A 202 5.32 -5.68 -7.76
C ASP A 202 5.74 -6.38 -6.48
N ILE A 203 5.89 -5.64 -5.37
CA ILE A 203 6.33 -6.22 -4.09
C ILE A 203 5.25 -7.14 -3.48
N TRP A 204 3.95 -6.83 -3.63
CA TRP A 204 2.89 -7.73 -3.17
C TRP A 204 2.92 -9.06 -3.91
N LEU A 205 3.17 -9.06 -5.21
CA LEU A 205 3.30 -10.26 -6.03
C LEU A 205 4.57 -11.06 -5.69
N LYS A 206 5.69 -10.40 -5.39
CA LYS A 206 6.91 -11.06 -4.89
C LYS A 206 6.67 -11.74 -3.55
N LEU A 207 6.11 -11.01 -2.58
CA LEU A 207 5.84 -11.54 -1.24
C LEU A 207 4.79 -12.66 -1.26
N GLY A 208 3.75 -12.55 -2.08
CA GLY A 208 2.75 -13.60 -2.26
C GLY A 208 3.32 -14.92 -2.80
N ARG A 209 4.53 -14.90 -3.37
CA ARG A 209 5.28 -16.11 -3.77
C ARG A 209 6.27 -16.59 -2.73
N ALA A 210 6.68 -15.70 -1.83
CA ALA A 210 7.74 -15.97 -0.88
C ALA A 210 7.30 -16.82 0.32
N GLY A 211 6.01 -16.80 0.66
CA GLY A 211 5.50 -17.56 1.81
C GLY A 211 4.02 -17.33 2.09
N PRO A 212 3.55 -17.76 3.28
CA PRO A 212 2.16 -17.63 3.68
C PRO A 212 1.68 -16.18 3.75
N VAL A 213 0.46 -15.93 3.28
CA VAL A 213 -0.21 -14.63 3.31
C VAL A 213 -1.56 -14.77 4.00
N ILE A 214 -1.86 -13.88 4.93
CA ILE A 214 -3.14 -13.83 5.64
C ILE A 214 -3.87 -12.53 5.29
N TYR A 215 -5.16 -12.60 5.02
CA TYR A 215 -6.01 -11.42 4.89
C TYR A 215 -6.91 -11.27 6.11
N HIS A 216 -6.87 -10.08 6.73
CA HIS A 216 -7.68 -9.70 7.88
C HIS A 216 -8.74 -8.71 7.44
N ASP A 217 -10.02 -9.00 7.66
CA ASP A 217 -11.12 -8.09 7.28
C ASP A 217 -11.35 -7.00 8.35
N GLU A 218 -10.27 -6.30 8.71
CA GLU A 218 -10.27 -5.21 9.68
C GLU A 218 -9.80 -3.90 9.03
N PHE A 219 -10.61 -2.85 9.10
CA PHE A 219 -10.25 -1.52 8.61
C PHE A 219 -9.36 -0.79 9.62
N THR A 220 -8.06 -0.80 9.38
CA THR A 220 -7.06 -0.20 10.30
C THR A 220 -6.30 0.99 9.69
N THR A 221 -6.58 1.33 8.42
CA THR A 221 -5.92 2.43 7.71
C THR A 221 -6.90 3.24 6.88
N GLY A 222 -6.57 4.51 6.67
CA GLY A 222 -7.23 5.42 5.74
C GLY A 222 -6.32 5.80 4.59
N PHE A 223 -6.77 5.54 3.36
CA PHE A 223 -6.09 5.96 2.14
C PHE A 223 -6.68 7.30 1.67
N ARG A 224 -5.84 8.34 1.63
CA ARG A 224 -6.31 9.69 1.31
C ARG A 224 -6.43 9.93 -0.19
N LEU A 225 -7.57 10.47 -0.59
CA LEU A 225 -7.82 10.95 -1.95
C LEU A 225 -7.63 12.47 -2.01
N HIS A 226 -6.68 12.94 -2.81
CA HIS A 226 -6.45 14.35 -3.09
C HIS A 226 -5.78 14.57 -4.45
N GLY A 227 -5.93 15.77 -5.01
CA GLY A 227 -5.49 16.07 -6.37
C GLY A 227 -3.97 16.06 -6.58
N SER A 228 -3.16 16.17 -5.52
CA SER A 228 -1.69 16.14 -5.59
C SER A 228 -1.10 14.75 -5.33
N SER A 229 -1.91 13.70 -5.11
CA SER A 229 -1.39 12.35 -4.90
C SER A 229 -0.73 11.80 -6.18
N LEU A 230 0.32 10.97 -6.01
CA LEU A 230 0.99 10.29 -7.13
C LEU A 230 0.00 9.48 -8.00
N THR A 231 -1.03 8.92 -7.40
CA THR A 231 -2.10 8.20 -8.11
C THR A 231 -2.88 9.12 -9.09
N VAL A 232 -2.91 10.42 -8.83
CA VAL A 232 -3.61 11.41 -9.66
C VAL A 232 -2.65 12.15 -10.58
N THR A 233 -1.50 12.58 -10.06
CA THR A 233 -0.54 13.43 -10.77
C THR A 233 0.55 12.64 -11.51
N GLY A 234 0.79 11.40 -11.11
CA GLY A 234 1.94 10.61 -11.52
C GLY A 234 1.88 10.10 -12.96
N SER A 235 0.72 10.07 -13.61
CA SER A 235 0.64 9.72 -15.02
C SER A 235 1.17 10.89 -15.86
N ARG A 236 2.49 10.94 -16.06
CA ARG A 236 3.12 11.89 -16.96
C ARG A 236 2.54 11.77 -18.38
N THR A 237 2.23 10.54 -18.80
CA THR A 237 1.46 10.22 -20.01
C THR A 237 0.64 8.95 -19.79
N ALA A 238 -0.42 8.76 -20.59
CA ALA A 238 -1.22 7.52 -20.58
C ALA A 238 -0.37 6.28 -20.92
N ASP A 239 0.65 6.46 -21.77
CA ASP A 239 1.55 5.38 -22.18
C ASP A 239 2.53 4.98 -21.09
N ASP A 240 3.07 5.93 -20.32
CA ASP A 240 3.91 5.64 -19.16
C ASP A 240 3.11 4.89 -18.08
N PHE A 241 1.91 5.35 -17.78
CA PHE A 241 1.00 4.69 -16.85
C PHE A 241 0.67 3.24 -17.27
N ARG A 242 0.41 3.04 -18.57
CA ARG A 242 0.21 1.71 -19.16
C ARG A 242 1.46 0.85 -19.03
N SER A 243 2.62 1.36 -19.43
CA SER A 243 3.89 0.65 -19.42
C SER A 243 4.27 0.15 -18.03
N GLN A 244 4.09 0.96 -16.99
CA GLN A 244 4.34 0.56 -15.60
C GLN A 244 3.49 -0.66 -15.18
N MET A 245 2.22 -0.71 -15.59
CA MET A 245 1.35 -1.85 -15.30
C MET A 245 1.71 -3.10 -16.12
N GLU A 246 2.06 -2.92 -17.41
CA GLU A 246 2.47 -4.01 -18.31
C GLU A 246 3.74 -4.68 -17.81
N ILE A 247 4.75 -3.92 -17.34
CA ILE A 247 5.97 -4.47 -16.75
C ILE A 247 5.65 -5.42 -15.60
N VAL A 248 4.75 -5.04 -14.68
CA VAL A 248 4.39 -5.90 -13.55
C VAL A 248 3.70 -7.18 -14.03
N ILE A 249 2.74 -7.06 -14.96
CA ILE A 249 2.03 -8.23 -15.47
C ILE A 249 3.00 -9.18 -16.19
N ASP A 250 3.83 -8.69 -17.09
CA ASP A 250 4.75 -9.52 -17.87
C ASP A 250 5.80 -10.20 -16.98
N ARG A 251 6.27 -9.51 -15.93
CA ARG A 251 7.18 -10.07 -14.93
C ARG A 251 6.56 -11.24 -14.16
N HIS A 252 5.29 -11.13 -13.82
CA HIS A 252 4.68 -12.04 -12.88
C HIS A 252 3.73 -13.08 -13.51
N LEU A 253 3.26 -12.87 -14.74
CA LEU A 253 2.29 -13.77 -15.39
C LEU A 253 2.85 -15.18 -15.60
N GLY A 254 4.13 -15.30 -15.95
CA GLY A 254 4.80 -16.61 -16.17
C GLY A 254 4.91 -17.49 -14.92
N GLY A 255 4.67 -16.94 -13.73
CA GLY A 255 4.68 -17.68 -12.46
C GLY A 255 3.33 -18.31 -12.09
N ILE A 256 2.29 -18.14 -12.91
CA ILE A 256 1.01 -18.83 -12.76
C ILE A 256 1.05 -20.15 -13.53
N SER A 257 0.71 -21.23 -12.85
CA SER A 257 0.71 -22.57 -13.43
C SER A 257 -0.59 -22.87 -14.19
N GLY A 258 -0.49 -23.57 -15.33
CA GLY A 258 -1.59 -24.24 -15.99
C GLY A 258 -2.35 -23.44 -17.05
N THR A 259 -3.51 -23.98 -17.44
CA THR A 259 -4.36 -23.49 -18.56
C THR A 259 -5.01 -22.12 -18.31
N ARG A 260 -4.98 -21.62 -17.07
CA ARG A 260 -5.58 -20.33 -16.68
C ARG A 260 -4.72 -19.11 -17.03
N THR A 261 -3.42 -19.28 -17.30
CA THR A 261 -2.49 -18.18 -17.60
C THR A 261 -3.01 -17.27 -18.72
N THR A 262 -3.54 -17.84 -19.80
CA THR A 262 -4.09 -17.07 -20.93
C THR A 262 -5.29 -16.22 -20.52
N SER A 263 -6.24 -16.79 -19.78
CA SER A 263 -7.46 -16.06 -19.35
C SER A 263 -7.15 -14.99 -18.33
N ILE A 264 -6.20 -15.23 -17.42
CA ILE A 264 -5.73 -14.23 -16.44
C ILE A 264 -4.99 -13.10 -17.15
N GLY A 265 -4.10 -13.41 -18.09
CA GLY A 265 -3.39 -12.42 -18.89
C GLY A 265 -4.34 -11.54 -19.71
N GLN A 266 -5.42 -12.11 -20.29
CA GLN A 266 -6.46 -11.33 -20.96
C GLN A 266 -7.20 -10.40 -20.00
N ALA A 267 -7.61 -10.89 -18.82
CA ALA A 267 -8.29 -10.11 -17.80
C ALA A 267 -7.39 -8.97 -17.26
N ALA A 268 -6.11 -9.25 -17.05
CA ALA A 268 -5.11 -8.28 -16.61
C ALA A 268 -4.92 -7.15 -17.65
N ARG A 269 -4.75 -7.49 -18.93
CA ARG A 269 -4.65 -6.49 -19.99
C ARG A 269 -5.93 -5.68 -20.19
N ALA A 270 -7.10 -6.32 -20.05
CA ALA A 270 -8.37 -5.60 -20.04
C ALA A 270 -8.46 -4.62 -18.86
N SER A 271 -7.98 -5.03 -17.69
CA SER A 271 -7.90 -4.17 -16.50
C SER A 271 -7.01 -2.95 -16.74
N ILE A 272 -5.83 -3.12 -17.37
CA ILE A 272 -4.96 -2.00 -17.75
C ILE A 272 -5.72 -1.04 -18.69
N ALA A 273 -6.33 -1.56 -19.75
CA ALA A 273 -7.06 -0.73 -20.71
C ALA A 273 -8.19 0.06 -20.04
N ILE A 274 -8.92 -0.55 -19.10
CA ILE A 274 -9.98 0.09 -18.32
C ILE A 274 -9.40 1.18 -17.40
N ASN A 275 -8.32 0.89 -16.65
CA ASN A 275 -7.69 1.85 -15.74
C ASN A 275 -7.15 3.08 -16.51
N VAL A 276 -6.46 2.86 -17.63
CA VAL A 276 -5.96 3.95 -18.50
C VAL A 276 -7.11 4.79 -19.05
N ALA A 277 -8.18 4.13 -19.50
CA ALA A 277 -9.35 4.83 -20.04
C ALA A 277 -10.09 5.64 -18.95
N ILE A 278 -10.21 5.13 -17.72
CA ILE A 278 -10.80 5.86 -16.59
C ILE A 278 -9.92 7.06 -16.23
N ALA A 279 -8.60 6.91 -16.20
CA ALA A 279 -7.68 8.02 -15.97
C ALA A 279 -7.85 9.11 -17.03
N ALA A 280 -7.91 8.77 -18.33
CA ALA A 280 -8.18 9.71 -19.39
C ALA A 280 -9.58 10.35 -19.33
N ALA A 281 -10.59 9.60 -18.89
CA ALA A 281 -11.95 10.13 -18.70
C ALA A 281 -12.02 11.14 -17.56
N SER A 282 -11.21 10.98 -16.51
CA SER A 282 -11.16 11.93 -15.37
C SER A 282 -10.70 13.33 -15.77
N VAL A 283 -9.93 13.44 -16.87
CA VAL A 283 -9.47 14.70 -17.47
C VAL A 283 -10.33 15.13 -18.68
N GLY A 284 -11.54 14.55 -18.84
CA GLY A 284 -12.58 15.01 -19.77
C GLY A 284 -12.74 14.22 -21.07
N SER A 285 -12.01 13.13 -21.30
CA SER A 285 -12.13 12.32 -22.52
C SER A 285 -13.36 11.41 -22.50
N ARG A 286 -14.45 11.81 -23.18
CA ARG A 286 -15.64 10.96 -23.36
C ARG A 286 -15.36 9.70 -24.18
N ALA A 287 -14.48 9.79 -25.17
CA ALA A 287 -14.09 8.63 -25.98
C ALA A 287 -13.41 7.54 -25.15
N ALA A 288 -12.59 7.93 -24.16
CA ALA A 288 -11.96 7.00 -23.23
C ALA A 288 -13.00 6.25 -22.35
N LEU A 289 -14.04 6.94 -21.89
CA LEU A 289 -15.11 6.29 -21.14
C LEU A 289 -15.85 5.23 -21.98
N LEU A 290 -16.15 5.53 -23.26
CA LEU A 290 -16.73 4.57 -24.18
C LEU A 290 -15.81 3.39 -24.44
N HIS A 291 -14.48 3.63 -24.51
CA HIS A 291 -13.50 2.56 -24.66
C HIS A 291 -13.48 1.64 -23.43
N ALA A 292 -13.46 2.19 -22.22
CA ALA A 292 -13.54 1.40 -20.97
C ALA A 292 -14.80 0.51 -20.96
N LEU A 293 -15.95 1.08 -21.32
CA LEU A 293 -17.22 0.34 -21.36
C LEU A 293 -17.17 -0.79 -22.39
N ARG A 294 -16.69 -0.53 -23.61
CA ARG A 294 -16.53 -1.56 -24.65
C ARG A 294 -15.60 -2.67 -24.19
N THR A 295 -14.48 -2.35 -23.57
CA THR A 295 -13.54 -3.33 -23.03
C THR A 295 -14.20 -4.18 -21.92
N MET A 296 -14.98 -3.58 -21.03
CA MET A 296 -15.74 -4.35 -20.03
C MET A 296 -16.77 -5.30 -20.66
N ILE A 297 -17.50 -4.83 -21.68
CA ILE A 297 -18.50 -5.64 -22.40
C ILE A 297 -17.83 -6.80 -23.13
N SER A 298 -16.63 -6.61 -23.69
CA SER A 298 -15.90 -7.66 -24.41
C SER A 298 -15.47 -8.84 -23.51
N LEU A 299 -15.45 -8.65 -22.18
CA LEU A 299 -15.21 -9.75 -21.22
C LEU A 299 -16.41 -10.72 -21.13
N GLY A 300 -17.54 -10.39 -21.74
CA GLY A 300 -18.80 -11.12 -21.59
C GLY A 300 -19.43 -10.96 -20.21
N PRO A 301 -20.69 -11.41 -20.01
CA PRO A 301 -21.39 -11.19 -18.75
C PRO A 301 -20.65 -11.76 -17.52
N ALA A 302 -20.22 -13.01 -17.59
CA ALA A 302 -19.52 -13.67 -16.47
C ALA A 302 -18.15 -13.02 -16.20
N GLY A 303 -17.39 -12.67 -17.26
CA GLY A 303 -16.10 -11.98 -17.14
C GLY A 303 -16.25 -10.58 -16.55
N MET A 304 -17.27 -9.83 -16.94
CA MET A 304 -17.57 -8.51 -16.41
C MET A 304 -17.91 -8.56 -14.89
N VAL A 305 -18.78 -9.50 -14.49
CA VAL A 305 -19.12 -9.68 -13.06
C VAL A 305 -17.88 -10.05 -12.26
N ARG A 306 -17.07 -10.99 -12.75
CA ARG A 306 -15.80 -11.37 -12.12
C ARG A 306 -14.87 -10.16 -12.01
N TYR A 307 -14.66 -9.41 -13.10
CA TYR A 307 -13.80 -8.24 -13.11
C TYR A 307 -14.25 -7.17 -12.10
N LEU A 308 -15.54 -6.82 -12.07
CA LEU A 308 -16.08 -5.83 -11.14
C LEU A 308 -15.90 -6.26 -9.67
N ARG A 309 -16.10 -7.56 -9.38
CA ARG A 309 -15.88 -8.13 -8.06
C ARG A 309 -14.41 -8.08 -7.65
N ASP A 310 -13.51 -8.55 -8.53
CA ASP A 310 -12.09 -8.74 -8.20
C ASP A 310 -11.28 -7.44 -8.29
N SER A 311 -11.69 -6.48 -9.12
CA SER A 311 -11.02 -5.16 -9.24
C SER A 311 -11.48 -4.13 -8.21
N ARG A 312 -12.60 -4.37 -7.52
CA ARG A 312 -13.24 -3.37 -6.64
C ARG A 312 -13.43 -2.00 -7.31
N LEU A 313 -13.64 -2.03 -8.63
CA LEU A 313 -13.73 -0.81 -9.44
C LEU A 313 -14.81 0.16 -8.94
N LEU A 314 -15.97 -0.37 -8.55
CA LEU A 314 -17.09 0.44 -8.09
C LEU A 314 -16.75 1.21 -6.80
N GLU A 315 -16.11 0.56 -5.81
CA GLU A 315 -15.67 1.21 -4.57
C GLU A 315 -14.71 2.38 -4.86
N ARG A 316 -13.75 2.14 -5.76
CA ARG A 316 -12.75 3.14 -6.19
C ARG A 316 -13.38 4.31 -6.93
N VAL A 317 -14.33 4.06 -7.83
CA VAL A 317 -15.01 5.10 -8.61
C VAL A 317 -15.96 5.90 -7.72
N PHE A 318 -16.82 5.25 -6.92
CA PHE A 318 -17.75 5.95 -6.06
C PHE A 318 -17.07 6.82 -5.00
N SER A 319 -15.99 6.34 -4.40
CA SER A 319 -15.23 7.12 -3.41
C SER A 319 -14.63 8.39 -4.03
N ARG A 320 -14.07 8.30 -5.26
CA ARG A 320 -13.57 9.47 -6.01
C ARG A 320 -14.67 10.44 -6.40
N LEU A 321 -15.82 9.93 -6.84
CA LEU A 321 -16.99 10.77 -7.13
C LEU A 321 -17.47 11.52 -5.90
N ARG A 322 -17.57 10.84 -4.75
CA ARG A 322 -17.94 11.47 -3.47
C ARG A 322 -16.95 12.58 -3.09
N ALA A 323 -15.64 12.34 -3.21
CA ALA A 323 -14.63 13.36 -2.94
C ALA A 323 -14.79 14.58 -3.87
N LYS A 324 -15.02 14.33 -5.18
CA LYS A 324 -15.21 15.39 -6.17
C LYS A 324 -16.48 16.21 -5.90
N PHE A 325 -17.60 15.56 -5.62
CA PHE A 325 -18.87 16.27 -5.31
C PHE A 325 -18.79 17.04 -3.98
N ALA A 326 -18.01 16.56 -3.02
CA ALA A 326 -17.77 17.27 -1.76
C ALA A 326 -16.78 18.44 -1.90
N GLY A 327 -16.15 18.64 -3.08
CA GLY A 327 -15.11 19.65 -3.28
C GLY A 327 -13.84 19.40 -2.47
N THR A 328 -13.58 18.15 -2.11
CA THR A 328 -12.47 17.74 -1.23
C THR A 328 -11.42 16.86 -1.95
N PHE A 329 -11.48 16.83 -3.29
CA PHE A 329 -10.57 16.09 -4.16
C PHE A 329 -9.43 16.95 -4.66
#